data_7cfcd5b28815626096dfa345f2d448c4
#
_entry.id   7cfcd5b28815626096dfa345f2d448c4
#
_cell.length_a   1.000
_cell.length_b   1.000
_cell.length_c   1.000
_cell.angle_alpha   90.00
_cell.angle_beta   90.00
_cell.angle_gamma   90.00
#
_symmetry.space_group_name_H-M   'P 1'
#
loop_
_entity.id
_entity.type
_entity.pdbx_description
1 polymer ?
#
loop_
_entity_poly.entity_id
_entity_poly.type
_entity_poly.pdbx_seq_one_letter_code
_entity_poly.pdbx_strand_id
1 'polypeptide(L)'
;MTGISDEEIRILADTGTHVLSGPMTNAYIKNRCPVVELLESGVNVAFCTDASAPNRTYDLLEKLRIGLWLHRSHFKDANVLTAGKALEMITIDAAKALGLDDELGSLEEGKKADLVLFDTQKPHLYPLWQEPLRLVYQASGHDVDAVIISGRLLMENRTVSTVDEQSILTAAQREAEKMLDRTGFRESAGMPKRFWKSTRY
;
A
#
# COMPACT_ATOMS: atom_id res chain seq x y z
N MET A 1 9.88 4.47 -9.38
CA MET A 1 11.04 5.30 -9.78
C MET A 1 12.29 4.78 -9.07
N THR A 2 13.29 4.33 -9.82
CA THR A 2 14.54 3.76 -9.26
C THR A 2 15.70 4.17 -10.18
N GLY A 3 16.89 4.42 -9.60
CA GLY A 3 18.08 4.80 -10.39
C GLY A 3 18.01 6.20 -10.97
N ILE A 4 17.32 7.13 -10.31
CA ILE A 4 17.34 8.55 -10.66
C ILE A 4 18.55 9.24 -10.01
N SER A 5 19.07 10.25 -10.68
CA SER A 5 20.18 11.07 -10.22
C SER A 5 19.72 12.21 -9.30
N ASP A 6 20.66 12.82 -8.57
CA ASP A 6 20.39 14.00 -7.74
C ASP A 6 19.90 15.20 -8.57
N GLU A 7 20.32 15.30 -9.83
CA GLU A 7 19.83 16.33 -10.75
C GLU A 7 18.35 16.10 -11.11
N GLU A 8 17.97 14.86 -11.40
CA GLU A 8 16.58 14.51 -11.67
C GLU A 8 15.69 14.71 -10.42
N ILE A 9 16.20 14.45 -9.23
CA ILE A 9 15.48 14.75 -7.97
C ILE A 9 15.23 16.26 -7.86
N ARG A 10 16.22 17.09 -8.16
CA ARG A 10 16.05 18.56 -8.16
C ARG A 10 15.01 19.02 -9.18
N ILE A 11 15.03 18.46 -10.38
CA ILE A 11 14.02 18.78 -11.40
C ILE A 11 12.61 18.44 -10.90
N LEU A 12 12.42 17.29 -10.25
CA LEU A 12 11.14 16.92 -9.68
C LEU A 12 10.68 17.90 -8.60
N ALA A 13 11.60 18.35 -7.73
CA ALA A 13 11.32 19.35 -6.71
C ALA A 13 10.94 20.72 -7.32
N ASP A 14 11.74 21.22 -8.26
CA ASP A 14 11.55 22.53 -8.91
C ASP A 14 10.25 22.59 -9.72
N THR A 15 9.80 21.46 -10.27
CA THR A 15 8.57 21.36 -11.07
C THR A 15 7.34 21.04 -10.25
N GLY A 16 7.47 20.79 -8.95
CA GLY A 16 6.36 20.35 -8.09
C GLY A 16 5.80 18.98 -8.48
N THR A 17 6.60 18.15 -9.15
CA THR A 17 6.18 16.81 -9.59
C THR A 17 6.10 15.86 -8.41
N HIS A 18 4.95 15.21 -8.24
CA HIS A 18 4.74 14.20 -7.20
C HIS A 18 5.30 12.84 -7.61
N VAL A 19 5.74 12.04 -6.63
CA VAL A 19 6.27 10.69 -6.84
C VAL A 19 5.40 9.66 -6.14
N LEU A 20 4.97 8.64 -6.89
CA LEU A 20 4.32 7.45 -6.32
C LEU A 20 5.33 6.31 -6.24
N SER A 21 5.55 5.78 -5.05
CA SER A 21 6.45 4.66 -4.79
C SER A 21 5.68 3.41 -4.42
N GLY A 22 5.94 2.30 -5.14
CA GLY A 22 5.44 0.97 -4.82
C GLY A 22 6.50 0.15 -4.07
N PRO A 23 6.58 0.21 -2.73
CA PRO A 23 7.68 -0.36 -1.97
C PRO A 23 7.88 -1.87 -2.18
N MET A 24 6.79 -2.63 -2.29
CA MET A 24 6.85 -4.08 -2.54
C MET A 24 7.49 -4.39 -3.90
N THR A 25 7.07 -3.71 -4.95
CA THR A 25 7.67 -3.86 -6.28
C THR A 25 9.15 -3.50 -6.27
N ASN A 26 9.50 -2.44 -5.56
CA ASN A 26 10.90 -2.04 -5.39
C ASN A 26 11.70 -3.12 -4.66
N ALA A 27 11.18 -3.69 -3.57
CA ALA A 27 11.83 -4.77 -2.81
C ALA A 27 11.98 -6.05 -3.62
N TYR A 28 10.99 -6.36 -4.47
CA TYR A 28 10.89 -7.65 -5.13
C TYR A 28 11.69 -7.75 -6.44
N ILE A 29 11.62 -6.73 -7.29
CA ILE A 29 12.16 -6.81 -8.65
C ILE A 29 13.05 -5.64 -9.07
N LYS A 30 13.15 -4.60 -8.25
CA LYS A 30 13.87 -3.36 -8.59
C LYS A 30 14.73 -2.89 -7.42
N ASN A 31 15.52 -1.87 -7.68
CA ASN A 31 16.24 -1.17 -6.62
C ASN A 31 15.31 -0.26 -5.82
N ARG A 32 15.75 0.16 -4.64
CA ARG A 32 15.05 1.13 -3.80
C ARG A 32 14.72 2.42 -4.57
N CYS A 33 13.48 2.89 -4.44
CA CYS A 33 13.15 4.27 -4.78
C CYS A 33 13.80 5.19 -3.73
N PRO A 34 14.47 6.28 -4.10
CA PRO A 34 15.13 7.16 -3.14
C PRO A 34 14.12 8.08 -2.44
N VAL A 35 13.18 7.49 -1.67
CA VAL A 35 12.08 8.21 -1.03
C VAL A 35 12.56 9.24 -0.03
N VAL A 36 13.58 8.91 0.76
CA VAL A 36 14.12 9.83 1.78
C VAL A 36 14.76 11.04 1.11
N GLU A 37 15.58 10.81 0.11
CA GLU A 37 16.28 11.85 -0.65
C GLU A 37 15.29 12.76 -1.40
N LEU A 38 14.21 12.18 -1.92
CA LEU A 38 13.11 12.94 -2.54
C LEU A 38 12.39 13.84 -1.51
N LEU A 39 12.03 13.29 -0.35
CA LEU A 39 11.39 14.05 0.72
C LEU A 39 12.28 15.18 1.25
N GLU A 40 13.58 14.91 1.45
CA GLU A 40 14.57 15.92 1.88
C GLU A 40 14.76 17.03 0.84
N SER A 41 14.52 16.73 -0.44
CA SER A 41 14.53 17.71 -1.51
C SER A 41 13.20 18.43 -1.71
N GLY A 42 12.19 18.18 -0.88
CA GLY A 42 10.87 18.83 -0.95
C GLY A 42 9.89 18.20 -1.94
N VAL A 43 10.23 17.06 -2.53
CA VAL A 43 9.30 16.32 -3.42
C VAL A 43 8.22 15.65 -2.58
N ASN A 44 6.96 15.83 -2.95
CA ASN A 44 5.87 15.07 -2.34
C ASN A 44 5.90 13.62 -2.81
N VAL A 45 5.96 12.68 -1.86
CA VAL A 45 6.02 11.25 -2.15
C VAL A 45 4.88 10.52 -1.46
N ALA A 46 4.12 9.73 -2.22
CA ALA A 46 3.09 8.85 -1.69
C ALA A 46 3.47 7.37 -1.89
N PHE A 47 3.02 6.51 -0.98
CA PHE A 47 3.09 5.06 -1.15
C PHE A 47 1.85 4.54 -1.88
N CYS A 48 2.05 3.56 -2.73
CA CYS A 48 0.99 2.88 -3.45
C CYS A 48 1.16 1.36 -3.40
N THR A 49 0.09 0.65 -3.74
CA THR A 49 0.10 -0.82 -3.79
C THR A 49 0.73 -1.36 -5.07
N ASP A 50 0.74 -0.57 -6.16
CA ASP A 50 1.03 -1.05 -7.50
C ASP A 50 0.07 -2.20 -7.92
N ALA A 51 0.31 -2.86 -9.03
CA ALA A 51 -0.54 -3.95 -9.53
C ALA A 51 -0.42 -5.22 -8.66
N SER A 52 -1.49 -6.01 -8.60
CA SER A 52 -1.51 -7.28 -7.86
C SER A 52 -0.55 -8.34 -8.43
N ALA A 53 -0.24 -8.27 -9.72
CA ALA A 53 0.61 -9.26 -10.39
C ALA A 53 1.98 -9.44 -9.73
N PRO A 54 2.79 -8.38 -9.48
CA PRO A 54 4.01 -8.50 -8.69
C PRO A 54 3.76 -8.49 -7.18
N ASN A 55 2.77 -7.73 -6.69
CA ASN A 55 2.62 -7.43 -5.27
C ASN A 55 1.73 -8.40 -4.50
N ARG A 56 0.91 -9.18 -5.18
CA ARG A 56 0.05 -10.26 -4.64
C ARG A 56 -1.01 -9.84 -3.63
N THR A 57 -1.02 -8.61 -3.15
CA THR A 57 -1.95 -8.07 -2.15
C THR A 57 -2.13 -6.57 -2.36
N TYR A 58 -3.32 -6.08 -2.04
CA TYR A 58 -3.65 -4.65 -2.03
C TYR A 58 -3.65 -4.05 -0.62
N ASP A 59 -3.12 -4.75 0.39
CA ASP A 59 -2.98 -4.22 1.75
C ASP A 59 -1.94 -3.09 1.78
N LEU A 60 -2.44 -1.85 1.86
CA LEU A 60 -1.60 -0.65 1.84
C LEU A 60 -0.77 -0.51 3.11
N LEU A 61 -1.24 -1.01 4.26
CA LEU A 61 -0.47 -1.03 5.52
C LEU A 61 0.73 -1.96 5.42
N GLU A 62 0.59 -3.08 4.73
CA GLU A 62 1.72 -3.96 4.43
C GLU A 62 2.76 -3.24 3.55
N LYS A 63 2.34 -2.54 2.51
CA LYS A 63 3.24 -1.79 1.62
C LYS A 63 3.98 -0.68 2.37
N LEU A 64 3.27 0.03 3.23
CA LEU A 64 3.85 1.05 4.11
C LEU A 64 4.98 0.46 4.97
N ARG A 65 4.76 -0.67 5.64
CA ARG A 65 5.78 -1.35 6.45
C ARG A 65 6.99 -1.77 5.64
N ILE A 66 6.78 -2.33 4.47
CA ILE A 66 7.89 -2.70 3.56
C ILE A 66 8.69 -1.46 3.18
N GLY A 67 8.02 -0.34 2.89
CA GLY A 67 8.67 0.94 2.62
C GLY A 67 9.56 1.38 3.78
N LEU A 68 9.04 1.37 5.02
CA LEU A 68 9.79 1.69 6.21
C LEU A 68 11.04 0.81 6.35
N TRP A 69 10.89 -0.51 6.25
CA TRP A 69 11.99 -1.45 6.44
C TRP A 69 13.06 -1.34 5.36
N LEU A 70 12.68 -1.13 4.10
CA LEU A 70 13.64 -0.91 3.01
C LEU A 70 14.55 0.28 3.27
N HIS A 71 13.98 1.42 3.69
CA HIS A 71 14.75 2.63 3.94
C HIS A 71 15.60 2.51 5.20
N ARG A 72 15.03 2.03 6.31
CA ARG A 72 15.78 1.80 7.55
C ARG A 72 16.93 0.83 7.39
N SER A 73 16.72 -0.25 6.65
CA SER A 73 17.79 -1.20 6.32
C SER A 73 18.88 -0.58 5.46
N HIS A 74 18.50 0.24 4.48
CA HIS A 74 19.45 0.91 3.59
C HIS A 74 20.34 1.89 4.35
N PHE A 75 19.75 2.76 5.17
CA PHE A 75 20.47 3.76 5.96
C PHE A 75 21.07 3.20 7.25
N LYS A 76 20.73 1.96 7.64
CA LYS A 76 21.07 1.34 8.94
C LYS A 76 20.65 2.21 10.13
N ASP A 77 19.53 2.89 10.00
CA ASP A 77 18.95 3.78 11.00
C ASP A 77 17.45 3.50 11.16
N ALA A 78 17.05 3.13 12.37
CA ALA A 78 15.66 2.81 12.71
C ALA A 78 14.74 4.05 12.75
N ASN A 79 15.30 5.25 12.77
CA ASN A 79 14.55 6.50 12.85
C ASN A 79 14.26 7.12 11.47
N VAL A 80 14.93 6.63 10.43
CA VAL A 80 14.66 7.06 9.06
C VAL A 80 13.22 6.72 8.69
N LEU A 81 12.53 7.69 8.12
CA LEU A 81 11.13 7.61 7.70
C LEU A 81 10.22 7.22 8.87
N THR A 82 9.74 8.22 9.61
CA THR A 82 8.92 8.01 10.82
C THR A 82 7.57 7.36 10.49
N ALA A 83 6.97 6.72 11.48
CA ALA A 83 5.64 6.12 11.33
C ALA A 83 4.56 7.15 10.96
N GLY A 84 4.63 8.36 11.56
CA GLY A 84 3.72 9.46 11.22
C GLY A 84 3.86 9.87 9.76
N LYS A 85 5.09 10.08 9.27
CA LYS A 85 5.31 10.41 7.85
C LYS A 85 4.82 9.31 6.92
N ALA A 86 5.03 8.06 7.28
CA ALA A 86 4.52 6.94 6.49
C ALA A 86 2.98 6.90 6.40
N LEU A 87 2.26 7.30 7.48
CA LEU A 87 0.80 7.47 7.44
C LEU A 87 0.41 8.65 6.55
N GLU A 88 1.10 9.79 6.62
CA GLU A 88 0.85 10.91 5.70
C GLU A 88 1.00 10.48 4.25
N MET A 89 2.00 9.68 3.92
CA MET A 89 2.27 9.21 2.57
C MET A 89 1.16 8.32 1.98
N ILE A 90 0.31 7.71 2.79
CA ILE A 90 -0.85 6.94 2.35
C ILE A 90 -2.18 7.67 2.53
N THR A 91 -2.16 8.90 3.02
CA THR A 91 -3.33 9.74 3.28
C THR A 91 -3.17 11.10 2.61
N ILE A 92 -2.74 12.13 3.35
CA ILE A 92 -2.70 13.52 2.85
C ILE A 92 -1.70 13.72 1.70
N ASP A 93 -0.52 13.07 1.74
CA ASP A 93 0.44 13.20 0.65
C ASP A 93 -0.04 12.49 -0.63
N ALA A 94 -0.81 11.41 -0.48
CA ALA A 94 -1.48 10.77 -1.60
C ALA A 94 -2.60 11.65 -2.19
N ALA A 95 -3.37 12.33 -1.33
CA ALA A 95 -4.38 13.29 -1.76
C ALA A 95 -3.75 14.46 -2.53
N LYS A 96 -2.62 15.03 -2.03
CA LYS A 96 -1.85 16.06 -2.75
C LYS A 96 -1.40 15.59 -4.13
N ALA A 97 -0.91 14.35 -4.24
CA ALA A 97 -0.48 13.81 -5.52
C ALA A 97 -1.62 13.69 -6.54
N LEU A 98 -2.86 13.63 -6.07
CA LEU A 98 -4.09 13.62 -6.89
C LEU A 98 -4.71 15.01 -7.09
N GLY A 99 -4.21 16.05 -6.40
CA GLY A 99 -4.81 17.38 -6.37
C GLY A 99 -6.16 17.42 -5.64
N LEU A 100 -6.32 16.57 -4.62
CA LEU A 100 -7.56 16.39 -3.84
C LEU A 100 -7.37 16.68 -2.35
N ASP A 101 -6.27 17.29 -1.95
CA ASP A 101 -5.93 17.51 -0.54
C ASP A 101 -6.83 18.56 0.15
N ASP A 102 -7.50 19.41 -0.59
CA ASP A 102 -8.58 20.28 -0.08
C ASP A 102 -9.85 19.50 0.27
N GLU A 103 -10.05 18.32 -0.30
CA GLU A 103 -11.27 17.51 -0.15
C GLU A 103 -11.05 16.23 0.67
N LEU A 104 -9.84 15.64 0.66
CA LEU A 104 -9.52 14.32 1.17
C LEU A 104 -8.18 14.29 1.92
N GLY A 105 -7.86 13.14 2.51
CA GLY A 105 -6.55 12.82 3.06
C GLY A 105 -6.35 13.20 4.52
N SER A 106 -7.27 13.94 5.13
CA SER A 106 -7.27 14.30 6.56
C SER A 106 -8.69 14.43 7.10
N LEU A 107 -8.83 14.37 8.43
CA LEU A 107 -10.11 14.56 9.13
C LEU A 107 -10.23 16.02 9.55
N GLU A 108 -10.88 16.82 8.70
CA GLU A 108 -11.07 18.25 8.91
C GLU A 108 -12.51 18.66 8.52
N GLU A 109 -13.04 19.70 9.19
CA GLU A 109 -14.32 20.29 8.81
C GLU A 109 -14.28 20.80 7.36
N GLY A 110 -15.30 20.46 6.60
CA GLY A 110 -15.43 20.84 5.19
C GLY A 110 -14.88 19.80 4.21
N LYS A 111 -14.05 18.86 4.65
CA LYS A 111 -13.61 17.74 3.78
C LYS A 111 -14.66 16.65 3.69
N LYS A 112 -14.54 15.81 2.65
CA LYS A 112 -15.39 14.64 2.48
C LYS A 112 -15.15 13.63 3.59
N ALA A 113 -16.21 12.97 4.04
CA ALA A 113 -16.11 11.90 5.01
C ALA A 113 -15.68 10.59 4.32
N ASP A 114 -14.39 10.47 4.07
CA ASP A 114 -13.72 9.25 3.64
C ASP A 114 -12.97 8.67 4.84
N LEU A 115 -13.52 7.61 5.43
CA LEU A 115 -13.09 7.07 6.71
C LEU A 115 -12.89 5.57 6.64
N VAL A 116 -11.84 5.09 7.28
CA VAL A 116 -11.60 3.66 7.52
C VAL A 116 -11.56 3.43 9.02
N LEU A 117 -12.44 2.56 9.51
CA LEU A 117 -12.53 2.19 10.93
C LEU A 117 -11.86 0.83 11.13
N PHE A 118 -11.00 0.75 12.15
CA PHE A 118 -10.30 -0.47 12.50
C PHE A 118 -10.88 -1.07 13.79
N ASP A 119 -11.15 -2.37 13.78
CA ASP A 119 -11.43 -3.13 15.00
C ASP A 119 -10.13 -3.35 15.77
N THR A 120 -9.97 -2.62 16.87
CA THR A 120 -8.78 -2.71 17.73
C THR A 120 -8.88 -3.81 18.79
N GLN A 121 -10.02 -4.52 18.89
CA GLN A 121 -10.22 -5.62 19.86
C GLN A 121 -9.56 -6.92 19.37
N LYS A 122 -8.31 -6.82 18.96
CA LYS A 122 -7.49 -7.94 18.42
C LYS A 122 -6.25 -8.17 19.26
N PRO A 123 -5.87 -9.43 19.55
CA PRO A 123 -4.71 -9.73 20.40
C PRO A 123 -3.39 -9.08 19.93
N HIS A 124 -3.16 -8.98 18.62
CA HIS A 124 -1.94 -8.40 18.05
C HIS A 124 -1.89 -6.88 18.13
N LEU A 125 -3.03 -6.21 18.43
CA LEU A 125 -3.08 -4.75 18.62
C LEU A 125 -2.96 -4.34 20.07
N TYR A 126 -3.10 -5.28 21.02
CA TYR A 126 -2.99 -5.01 22.45
C TYR A 126 -1.53 -5.07 22.95
N PRO A 127 -1.22 -4.30 24.03
CA PRO A 127 -2.03 -3.27 24.65
C PRO A 127 -2.21 -2.04 23.75
N LEU A 128 -3.36 -1.34 23.88
CA LEU A 128 -3.70 -0.15 23.08
C LEU A 128 -2.97 1.09 23.62
N TRP A 129 -1.70 1.21 23.27
CA TRP A 129 -0.91 2.41 23.50
C TRP A 129 -0.36 2.90 22.18
N GLN A 130 -0.34 4.22 21.98
CA GLN A 130 0.20 4.82 20.77
C GLN A 130 -0.47 4.21 19.51
N GLU A 131 -1.80 4.32 19.42
CA GLU A 131 -2.62 3.71 18.39
C GLU A 131 -2.09 3.93 16.97
N PRO A 132 -1.58 5.12 16.58
CA PRO A 132 -0.98 5.30 15.27
C PRO A 132 0.22 4.38 15.00
N LEU A 133 1.04 4.09 16.03
CA LEU A 133 2.14 3.13 15.88
C LEU A 133 1.63 1.69 15.73
N ARG A 134 0.56 1.31 16.46
CA ARG A 134 -0.09 0.02 16.30
C ARG A 134 -0.64 -0.15 14.88
N LEU A 135 -1.30 0.88 14.37
CA LEU A 135 -1.78 0.90 13.00
C LEU A 135 -0.64 0.66 11.99
N VAL A 136 0.45 1.40 12.11
CA VAL A 136 1.59 1.29 11.20
C VAL A 136 2.29 -0.07 11.28
N TYR A 137 2.57 -0.56 12.48
CA TYR A 137 3.45 -1.71 12.66
C TYR A 137 2.74 -3.05 12.79
N GLN A 138 1.47 -3.07 13.17
CA GLN A 138 0.79 -4.30 13.55
C GLN A 138 -0.54 -4.53 12.84
N ALA A 139 -1.30 -3.46 12.53
CA ALA A 139 -2.58 -3.62 11.86
C ALA A 139 -2.43 -4.06 10.39
N SER A 140 -3.47 -4.63 9.85
CA SER A 140 -3.59 -5.03 8.45
C SER A 140 -4.96 -4.66 7.89
N GLY A 141 -5.16 -4.81 6.59
CA GLY A 141 -6.48 -4.68 5.99
C GLY A 141 -7.53 -5.64 6.57
N HIS A 142 -7.10 -6.72 7.24
CA HIS A 142 -8.00 -7.63 7.93
C HIS A 142 -8.59 -7.07 9.23
N ASP A 143 -8.03 -6.00 9.76
CA ASP A 143 -8.53 -5.34 10.97
C ASP A 143 -9.51 -4.20 10.66
N VAL A 144 -9.73 -3.89 9.38
CA VAL A 144 -10.74 -2.92 8.95
C VAL A 144 -12.13 -3.49 9.21
N ASP A 145 -12.95 -2.78 9.95
CA ASP A 145 -14.33 -3.16 10.28
C ASP A 145 -15.35 -2.45 9.38
N ALA A 146 -15.17 -1.14 9.16
CA ALA A 146 -16.07 -0.35 8.36
C ALA A 146 -15.32 0.62 7.44
N VAL A 147 -15.93 0.93 6.29
CA VAL A 147 -15.44 1.91 5.32
C VAL A 147 -16.56 2.84 4.90
N ILE A 148 -16.30 4.13 5.03
CA ILE A 148 -17.21 5.21 4.62
C ILE A 148 -16.52 5.99 3.51
N ILE A 149 -17.21 6.22 2.40
CA ILE A 149 -16.73 7.03 1.27
C ILE A 149 -17.75 8.10 0.93
N SER A 150 -17.33 9.35 0.93
CA SER A 150 -18.20 10.51 0.72
C SER A 150 -19.44 10.48 1.63
N GLY A 151 -19.23 10.10 2.91
CA GLY A 151 -20.29 9.97 3.90
C GLY A 151 -21.22 8.75 3.76
N ARG A 152 -20.97 7.85 2.79
CA ARG A 152 -21.75 6.64 2.57
C ARG A 152 -21.04 5.43 3.16
N LEU A 153 -21.71 4.68 4.03
CA LEU A 153 -21.20 3.41 4.57
C LEU A 153 -21.21 2.35 3.47
N LEU A 154 -20.05 1.94 3.01
CA LEU A 154 -19.87 0.97 1.92
C LEU A 154 -19.47 -0.42 2.41
N MET A 155 -18.84 -0.49 3.58
CA MET A 155 -18.50 -1.75 4.23
C MET A 155 -18.82 -1.62 5.73
N GLU A 156 -19.43 -2.62 6.32
CA GLU A 156 -19.71 -2.74 7.75
C GLU A 156 -19.56 -4.20 8.19
N ASN A 157 -19.02 -4.43 9.37
CA ASN A 157 -18.71 -5.77 9.87
C ASN A 157 -17.97 -6.61 8.81
N ARG A 158 -17.02 -5.97 8.10
CA ARG A 158 -16.23 -6.58 7.02
C ARG A 158 -17.04 -7.05 5.80
N THR A 159 -18.29 -6.66 5.68
CA THR A 159 -19.15 -7.00 4.54
C THR A 159 -19.33 -5.78 3.66
N VAL A 160 -18.91 -5.89 2.39
CA VAL A 160 -19.11 -4.83 1.38
C VAL A 160 -20.56 -4.87 0.90
N SER A 161 -21.26 -3.74 1.05
CA SER A 161 -22.71 -3.64 0.75
C SER A 161 -23.02 -3.47 -0.74
N THR A 162 -22.03 -3.11 -1.55
CA THR A 162 -22.23 -2.72 -2.95
C THR A 162 -22.09 -3.88 -3.93
N VAL A 163 -21.66 -5.05 -3.47
CA VAL A 163 -21.41 -6.23 -4.32
C VAL A 163 -21.82 -7.51 -3.61
N ASP A 164 -22.17 -8.53 -4.40
CA ASP A 164 -22.25 -9.92 -3.92
C ASP A 164 -20.84 -10.56 -4.07
N GLU A 165 -20.09 -10.54 -2.97
CA GLU A 165 -18.71 -11.02 -2.94
C GLU A 165 -18.60 -12.49 -3.38
N GLN A 166 -19.50 -13.37 -2.91
CA GLN A 166 -19.47 -14.78 -3.25
C GLN A 166 -19.72 -15.03 -4.73
N SER A 167 -20.64 -14.28 -5.32
CA SER A 167 -20.90 -14.32 -6.76
C SER A 167 -19.68 -13.88 -7.58
N ILE A 168 -19.01 -12.80 -7.15
CA ILE A 168 -17.81 -12.30 -7.81
C ILE A 168 -16.65 -13.31 -7.71
N LEU A 169 -16.40 -13.89 -6.54
CA LEU A 169 -15.35 -14.90 -6.35
C LEU A 169 -15.58 -16.11 -7.26
N THR A 170 -16.82 -16.58 -7.34
CA THR A 170 -17.20 -17.70 -8.21
C THR A 170 -16.99 -17.36 -9.69
N ALA A 171 -17.39 -16.16 -10.10
CA ALA A 171 -17.21 -15.69 -11.48
C ALA A 171 -15.72 -15.53 -11.82
N ALA A 172 -14.93 -14.96 -10.93
CA ALA A 172 -13.49 -14.77 -11.12
C ALA A 172 -12.75 -16.09 -11.29
N GLN A 173 -13.06 -17.09 -10.47
CA GLN A 173 -12.48 -18.43 -10.60
C GLN A 173 -12.81 -19.05 -11.96
N ARG A 174 -14.08 -18.97 -12.38
CA ARG A 174 -14.52 -19.50 -13.68
C ARG A 174 -13.80 -18.81 -14.85
N GLU A 175 -13.64 -17.51 -14.82
CA GLU A 175 -12.96 -16.78 -15.90
C GLU A 175 -11.44 -17.06 -15.89
N ALA A 176 -10.82 -17.25 -14.73
CA ALA A 176 -9.43 -17.67 -14.62
C ALA A 176 -9.22 -19.07 -15.27
N GLU A 177 -10.11 -20.04 -15.01
CA GLU A 177 -10.05 -21.37 -15.62
C GLU A 177 -10.14 -21.29 -17.15
N LYS A 178 -11.11 -20.50 -17.68
CA LYS A 178 -11.24 -20.28 -19.13
C LYS A 178 -9.99 -19.65 -19.73
N MET A 179 -9.37 -18.70 -19.02
CA MET A 179 -8.14 -18.05 -19.45
C MET A 179 -7.00 -19.08 -19.57
N LEU A 180 -6.82 -19.93 -18.55
CA LEU A 180 -5.79 -20.97 -18.56
C LEU A 180 -5.96 -21.93 -19.73
N ASP A 181 -7.20 -22.34 -20.02
CA ASP A 181 -7.51 -23.22 -21.16
C ASP A 181 -7.18 -22.55 -22.51
N ARG A 182 -7.60 -21.28 -22.65
CA ARG A 182 -7.39 -20.53 -23.89
C ARG A 182 -5.92 -20.22 -24.16
N THR A 183 -5.13 -19.99 -23.12
CA THR A 183 -3.72 -19.57 -23.25
C THR A 183 -2.72 -20.73 -23.22
N GLY A 184 -3.15 -21.91 -22.83
CA GLY A 184 -2.28 -23.08 -22.66
C GLY A 184 -1.37 -22.99 -21.42
N PHE A 185 -1.60 -22.02 -20.50
CA PHE A 185 -0.78 -21.84 -19.29
C PHE A 185 -1.23 -22.69 -18.10
N ARG A 186 -2.09 -23.68 -18.30
CA ARG A 186 -2.61 -24.52 -17.20
C ARG A 186 -1.50 -25.19 -16.38
N GLU A 187 -0.46 -25.69 -17.03
CA GLU A 187 0.70 -26.28 -16.33
C GLU A 187 1.46 -25.26 -15.48
N SER A 188 1.54 -24.01 -15.95
CA SER A 188 2.22 -22.92 -15.23
C SER A 188 1.44 -22.42 -14.00
N ALA A 189 0.14 -22.68 -13.93
CA ALA A 189 -0.71 -22.37 -12.79
C ALA A 189 -0.55 -23.37 -11.63
N GLY A 190 0.14 -24.49 -11.88
CA GLY A 190 0.46 -25.50 -10.85
C GLY A 190 1.62 -25.07 -9.94
N MET A 191 1.89 -25.91 -8.95
CA MET A 191 3.03 -25.70 -8.04
C MET A 191 4.36 -25.73 -8.82
N PRO A 192 5.23 -24.72 -8.70
CA PRO A 192 6.52 -24.73 -9.38
C PRO A 192 7.36 -25.94 -8.97
N LYS A 193 8.03 -26.59 -9.93
CA LYS A 193 8.89 -27.78 -9.69
C LYS A 193 9.96 -27.54 -8.60
N ARG A 194 10.36 -26.28 -8.40
CA ARG A 194 11.36 -25.88 -7.39
C ARG A 194 10.74 -25.34 -6.10
N PHE A 195 9.43 -25.46 -5.90
CA PHE A 195 8.75 -24.87 -4.74
C PHE A 195 9.39 -25.28 -3.40
N TRP A 196 9.76 -26.54 -3.24
CA TRP A 196 10.38 -27.08 -2.03
C TRP A 196 11.91 -27.04 -2.04
N LYS A 197 12.55 -26.49 -3.07
CA LYS A 197 14.00 -26.32 -3.11
C LYS A 197 14.40 -25.13 -2.25
N SER A 198 15.38 -25.33 -1.38
CA SER A 198 15.75 -24.35 -0.36
C SER A 198 16.33 -23.06 -0.92
N THR A 199 17.16 -23.16 -1.94
CA THR A 199 17.85 -22.01 -2.54
C THR A 199 18.13 -22.24 -4.01
N ARG A 200 18.62 -21.21 -4.67
CA ARG A 200 19.11 -21.33 -6.06
C ARG A 200 20.54 -21.83 -6.13
N TYR A 201 21.25 -21.87 -5.01
CA TYR A 201 22.63 -22.36 -4.87
C TYR A 201 22.67 -23.73 -4.24
#